data_d2e861464e931c269dd2f868a1e7b8cc
#
_entry.id   d2e861464e931c269dd2f868a1e7b8cc
#
_cell.length_a   1.000
_cell.length_b   1.000
_cell.length_c   1.000
_cell.angle_alpha   90.00
_cell.angle_beta   90.00
_cell.angle_gamma   90.00
#
_symmetry.space_group_name_H-M   'P 1'
#
loop_
_entity.id
_entity.type
_entity.pdbx_description
1 polymer ?
#
loop_
_entity_poly.entity_id
_entity_poly.type
_entity_poly.pdbx_seq_one_letter_code
_entity_poly.pdbx_strand_id
1 'polypeptide(L)'
;MGAAEETPLTMEHGLPVSLHSRAILVVAPQPFYENRGTPIALRNVLEAASQRGYEVDLVTFPVGEPVKLPGLRIFRAGAWLPIRNVPIGFSIRKVILDFSLLPVFLKRIRSEKYEFIYALEEAAFFVLLLRRWHKLPLIYDMQSSLPEQLKAHPVLGLSVFQRLLRSFERWMVRKADRIVCSAGLRKHVLSIAPSADVREWFFPGTRREFLAGETDHLRKELGIDPDSGVVLYTGNFEPYQGVERLLDAALNVVAEVPGTIFVLVGDETPSRFSRSKSAALLREQGSLRLVPRQPKSKINCFMAIADVLVSPRDDIGNIGIKIFEYMGAGKPIVATDTPSHRAVLDETRAILVDLSPEAMGSAIVRLLRDRAAGKRLGDSARSYAGKHLGWKSFADGIADLYALGRK
;
A
#
# COMPACT_ATOMS: atom_id res chain seq x y z
N MET A 1 46.89 -6.32 -8.69
CA MET A 1 46.88 -7.22 -7.51
C MET A 1 46.65 -6.33 -6.31
N GLY A 2 45.60 -6.51 -5.57
CA GLY A 2 45.22 -5.78 -4.34
C GLY A 2 43.70 -5.84 -4.16
N ALA A 3 43.23 -7.01 -3.69
CA ALA A 3 41.81 -7.17 -3.33
C ALA A 3 41.58 -6.39 -2.01
N ALA A 4 40.62 -5.49 -1.99
CA ALA A 4 40.12 -4.88 -0.76
C ALA A 4 39.12 -5.84 -0.12
N GLU A 5 39.49 -6.39 1.04
CA GLU A 5 38.62 -7.16 1.93
C GLU A 5 37.54 -6.26 2.51
N GLU A 6 36.29 -6.59 2.22
CA GLU A 6 35.14 -6.05 2.94
C GLU A 6 35.07 -6.66 4.34
N THR A 7 35.29 -5.84 5.35
CA THR A 7 35.12 -6.18 6.77
C THR A 7 33.63 -6.27 7.10
N PRO A 8 33.14 -7.38 7.67
CA PRO A 8 31.74 -7.46 8.10
C PRO A 8 31.56 -6.62 9.38
N LEU A 9 30.58 -5.71 9.35
CA LEU A 9 30.10 -4.98 10.52
C LEU A 9 29.51 -5.97 11.54
N THR A 10 30.25 -6.21 12.60
CA THR A 10 29.78 -6.92 13.79
C THR A 10 28.76 -6.07 14.52
N MET A 11 27.51 -6.51 14.55
CA MET A 11 26.48 -5.95 15.44
C MET A 11 26.58 -6.61 16.82
N GLU A 12 27.24 -5.92 17.75
CA GLU A 12 27.07 -6.14 19.17
C GLU A 12 25.85 -5.36 19.67
N HIS A 13 24.76 -6.04 19.94
CA HIS A 13 23.80 -5.72 21.00
C HIS A 13 22.99 -6.99 21.30
N GLY A 14 23.53 -7.81 22.18
CA GLY A 14 22.86 -8.98 22.74
C GLY A 14 21.77 -8.57 23.71
N LEU A 15 20.50 -8.72 23.25
CA LEU A 15 19.34 -8.87 24.12
C LEU A 15 19.19 -10.38 24.43
N PRO A 16 18.85 -10.79 25.67
CA PRO A 16 18.68 -12.19 26.00
C PRO A 16 17.49 -12.75 25.25
N VAL A 17 17.75 -13.56 24.24
CA VAL A 17 16.72 -14.33 23.52
C VAL A 17 16.26 -15.44 24.45
N SER A 18 15.05 -15.35 25.00
CA SER A 18 14.39 -16.50 25.61
C SER A 18 14.16 -17.55 24.51
N LEU A 19 14.70 -18.75 24.74
CA LEU A 19 14.79 -19.89 23.81
C LEU A 19 13.45 -20.57 23.47
N HIS A 20 12.34 -19.83 23.42
CA HIS A 20 11.08 -20.34 22.88
C HIS A 20 10.84 -19.67 21.53
N SER A 21 10.97 -20.44 20.45
CA SER A 21 10.62 -19.96 19.11
C SER A 21 9.15 -19.51 19.11
N ARG A 22 8.95 -18.23 18.82
CA ARG A 22 7.62 -17.60 18.78
C ARG A 22 7.02 -17.83 17.40
N ALA A 23 6.28 -18.93 17.27
CA ALA A 23 5.65 -19.27 16.00
C ALA A 23 4.31 -18.55 15.85
N ILE A 24 4.07 -17.91 14.72
CA ILE A 24 2.82 -17.28 14.33
C ILE A 24 2.31 -17.82 12.99
N LEU A 25 0.99 -17.92 12.86
CA LEU A 25 0.36 -18.32 11.61
C LEU A 25 -0.24 -17.09 10.93
N VAL A 26 0.26 -16.76 9.74
CA VAL A 26 -0.24 -15.67 8.90
C VAL A 26 -1.08 -16.27 7.77
N VAL A 27 -2.30 -15.76 7.58
CA VAL A 27 -3.20 -16.20 6.52
C VAL A 27 -3.53 -14.99 5.64
N ALA A 28 -3.07 -15.06 4.37
CA ALA A 28 -3.16 -13.94 3.44
C ALA A 28 -3.81 -14.37 2.11
N PRO A 29 -5.08 -13.98 1.85
CA PRO A 29 -5.82 -14.34 0.64
C PRO A 29 -5.37 -13.48 -0.55
N GLN A 30 -4.11 -13.60 -0.93
CA GLN A 30 -3.50 -12.79 -2.00
C GLN A 30 -2.28 -13.49 -2.60
N PRO A 31 -1.87 -13.15 -3.84
CA PRO A 31 -0.57 -13.53 -4.37
C PRO A 31 0.56 -12.96 -3.51
N PHE A 32 1.49 -13.78 -3.09
CA PHE A 32 2.65 -13.33 -2.33
C PHE A 32 3.96 -13.97 -2.86
N TYR A 33 4.96 -13.19 -3.34
CA TYR A 33 5.00 -11.75 -3.38
C TYR A 33 4.65 -11.23 -4.78
N GLU A 34 3.90 -10.15 -4.85
CA GLU A 34 3.71 -9.33 -6.04
C GLU A 34 3.98 -7.87 -5.70
N ASN A 35 4.52 -7.12 -6.67
CA ASN A 35 4.82 -5.70 -6.47
C ASN A 35 3.56 -4.83 -6.56
N ARG A 36 2.65 -4.96 -5.60
CA ARG A 36 1.42 -4.18 -5.46
C ARG A 36 1.07 -3.96 -3.98
N GLY A 37 0.18 -3.02 -3.68
CA GLY A 37 -0.15 -2.50 -2.35
C GLY A 37 -0.13 -3.50 -1.19
N THR A 38 -1.13 -4.38 -1.10
CA THR A 38 -1.28 -5.31 0.03
C THR A 38 -0.13 -6.32 0.18
N PRO A 39 0.42 -6.94 -0.90
CA PRO A 39 1.62 -7.76 -0.78
C PRO A 39 2.86 -7.01 -0.27
N ILE A 40 3.04 -5.74 -0.66
CA ILE A 40 4.14 -4.89 -0.15
C ILE A 40 3.93 -4.64 1.35
N ALA A 41 2.71 -4.30 1.75
CA ALA A 41 2.36 -4.10 3.15
C ALA A 41 2.66 -5.35 3.98
N LEU A 42 2.18 -6.51 3.54
CA LEU A 42 2.43 -7.78 4.21
C LEU A 42 3.92 -8.10 4.29
N ARG A 43 4.69 -7.87 3.22
CA ARG A 43 6.13 -8.10 3.24
C ARG A 43 6.82 -7.29 4.33
N ASN A 44 6.47 -6.02 4.50
CA ASN A 44 7.03 -5.18 5.55
C ASN A 44 6.69 -5.74 6.95
N VAL A 45 5.47 -6.23 7.14
CA VAL A 45 5.04 -6.88 8.41
C VAL A 45 5.88 -8.13 8.68
N LEU A 46 6.04 -8.99 7.68
CA LEU A 46 6.81 -10.23 7.80
C LEU A 46 8.30 -9.96 8.05
N GLU A 47 8.87 -8.94 7.39
CA GLU A 47 10.25 -8.54 7.60
C GLU A 47 10.47 -8.01 9.02
N ALA A 48 9.58 -7.17 9.54
CA ALA A 48 9.64 -6.67 10.90
C ALA A 48 9.48 -7.81 11.94
N ALA A 49 8.62 -8.78 11.67
CA ALA A 49 8.46 -9.98 12.51
C ALA A 49 9.72 -10.84 12.51
N SER A 50 10.29 -11.09 11.33
CA SER A 50 11.53 -11.84 11.14
C SER A 50 12.71 -11.20 11.90
N GLN A 51 12.89 -9.88 11.79
CA GLN A 51 13.93 -9.13 12.51
C GLN A 51 13.78 -9.21 14.04
N ARG A 52 12.60 -9.56 14.53
CA ARG A 52 12.29 -9.75 15.95
C ARG A 52 12.31 -11.21 16.40
N GLY A 53 12.79 -12.11 15.54
CA GLY A 53 12.97 -13.53 15.84
C GLY A 53 11.67 -14.33 15.88
N TYR A 54 10.58 -13.85 15.24
CA TYR A 54 9.38 -14.66 15.06
C TYR A 54 9.58 -15.70 13.95
N GLU A 55 9.11 -16.92 14.19
CA GLU A 55 8.91 -17.91 13.15
C GLU A 55 7.53 -17.73 12.55
N VAL A 56 7.46 -17.55 11.24
CA VAL A 56 6.22 -17.22 10.53
C VAL A 56 5.88 -18.29 9.51
N ASP A 57 4.71 -18.93 9.68
CA ASP A 57 4.10 -19.73 8.65
C ASP A 57 3.10 -18.89 7.89
N LEU A 58 3.38 -18.61 6.63
CA LEU A 58 2.48 -17.87 5.75
C LEU A 58 1.68 -18.81 4.85
N VAL A 59 0.36 -18.83 5.02
CA VAL A 59 -0.58 -19.48 4.10
C VAL A 59 -1.09 -18.45 3.11
N THR A 60 -0.87 -18.68 1.82
CA THR A 60 -1.17 -17.69 0.77
C THR A 60 -1.54 -18.37 -0.55
N PHE A 61 -1.95 -17.60 -1.56
CA PHE A 61 -2.29 -18.10 -2.90
C PHE A 61 -1.10 -18.75 -3.62
N PRO A 62 -1.34 -19.58 -4.66
CA PRO A 62 -0.28 -20.34 -5.32
C PRO A 62 0.68 -19.50 -6.13
N VAL A 63 0.29 -18.27 -6.46
CA VAL A 63 1.03 -17.34 -7.33
C VAL A 63 1.87 -16.36 -6.52
N GLY A 64 2.94 -15.86 -7.14
CA GLY A 64 3.82 -14.85 -6.57
C GLY A 64 5.28 -15.30 -6.54
N GLU A 65 6.17 -14.31 -6.47
CA GLU A 65 7.61 -14.51 -6.42
C GLU A 65 8.07 -15.14 -5.10
N PRO A 66 9.17 -15.88 -5.08
CA PRO A 66 9.74 -16.39 -3.85
C PRO A 66 10.33 -15.25 -3.01
N VAL A 67 10.03 -15.26 -1.72
CA VAL A 67 10.62 -14.34 -0.72
C VAL A 67 11.39 -15.16 0.31
N LYS A 68 12.62 -14.77 0.57
CA LYS A 68 13.46 -15.38 1.60
C LYS A 68 13.63 -14.39 2.74
N LEU A 69 13.11 -14.73 3.91
CA LEU A 69 13.30 -14.03 5.18
C LEU A 69 13.64 -15.06 6.26
N PRO A 70 14.53 -14.76 7.21
CA PRO A 70 14.81 -15.65 8.34
C PRO A 70 13.51 -16.01 9.07
N GLY A 71 13.30 -17.29 9.37
CA GLY A 71 12.12 -17.77 10.09
C GLY A 71 10.81 -17.77 9.27
N LEU A 72 10.80 -17.42 7.99
CA LEU A 72 9.60 -17.43 7.14
C LEU A 72 9.50 -18.75 6.36
N ARG A 73 8.35 -19.44 6.53
CA ARG A 73 7.96 -20.60 5.70
C ARG A 73 6.67 -20.24 4.95
N ILE A 74 6.65 -20.43 3.63
CA ILE A 74 5.51 -20.07 2.77
C ILE A 74 4.79 -21.36 2.32
N PHE A 75 3.50 -21.45 2.60
CA PHE A 75 2.60 -22.54 2.22
C PHE A 75 1.59 -22.04 1.18
N ARG A 76 1.80 -22.46 -0.06
CA ARG A 76 0.98 -22.03 -1.19
C ARG A 76 -0.24 -22.93 -1.32
N ALA A 77 -1.42 -22.36 -1.15
CA ALA A 77 -2.69 -23.04 -1.27
C ALA A 77 -3.19 -23.00 -2.73
N GLY A 78 -3.91 -24.04 -3.16
CA GLY A 78 -4.51 -24.08 -4.49
C GLY A 78 -3.51 -24.24 -5.65
N ALA A 79 -2.29 -24.75 -5.40
CA ALA A 79 -1.28 -24.96 -6.43
C ALA A 79 -1.71 -25.94 -7.55
N TRP A 80 -2.72 -26.76 -7.29
CA TRP A 80 -3.36 -27.68 -8.24
C TRP A 80 -4.40 -27.02 -9.15
N LEU A 81 -4.81 -25.76 -8.82
CA LEU A 81 -5.75 -24.99 -9.65
C LEU A 81 -5.02 -24.33 -10.82
N PRO A 82 -5.57 -24.32 -12.03
CA PRO A 82 -4.96 -23.70 -13.20
C PRO A 82 -5.12 -22.16 -13.19
N ILE A 83 -5.02 -21.54 -12.02
CA ILE A 83 -5.18 -20.08 -11.82
C ILE A 83 -3.81 -19.45 -11.67
N ARG A 84 -3.32 -18.75 -12.71
CA ARG A 84 -2.02 -18.06 -12.71
C ARG A 84 -2.11 -16.56 -12.58
N ASN A 85 -3.30 -15.99 -12.73
CA ASN A 85 -3.53 -14.55 -12.60
C ASN A 85 -4.70 -14.30 -11.65
N VAL A 86 -4.43 -13.49 -10.60
CA VAL A 86 -5.43 -13.08 -9.61
C VAL A 86 -5.70 -11.60 -9.79
N PRO A 87 -6.87 -11.22 -10.33
CA PRO A 87 -7.20 -9.81 -10.55
C PRO A 87 -7.29 -9.05 -9.23
N ILE A 88 -7.10 -7.72 -9.32
CA ILE A 88 -7.36 -6.82 -8.21
C ILE A 88 -8.87 -6.72 -8.01
N GLY A 89 -9.32 -6.65 -6.75
CA GLY A 89 -10.74 -6.58 -6.41
C GLY A 89 -11.44 -7.94 -6.37
N PHE A 90 -12.78 -7.91 -6.43
CA PHE A 90 -13.60 -9.12 -6.37
C PHE A 90 -13.57 -9.90 -7.68
N SER A 91 -13.36 -11.22 -7.57
CA SER A 91 -13.51 -12.14 -8.69
C SER A 91 -13.88 -13.54 -8.20
N ILE A 92 -14.60 -14.32 -9.01
CA ILE A 92 -14.92 -15.72 -8.71
C ILE A 92 -13.65 -16.55 -8.54
N ARG A 93 -12.60 -16.25 -9.32
CA ARG A 93 -11.30 -16.91 -9.19
C ARG A 93 -10.69 -16.71 -7.80
N LYS A 94 -10.81 -15.50 -7.25
CA LYS A 94 -10.35 -15.18 -5.89
C LYS A 94 -11.16 -15.98 -4.86
N VAL A 95 -12.46 -16.03 -4.96
CA VAL A 95 -13.32 -16.83 -4.06
C VAL A 95 -12.93 -18.32 -4.06
N ILE A 96 -12.64 -18.90 -5.23
CA ILE A 96 -12.17 -20.30 -5.31
C ILE A 96 -10.81 -20.46 -4.60
N LEU A 97 -9.91 -19.52 -4.79
CA LEU A 97 -8.61 -19.53 -4.11
C LEU A 97 -8.75 -19.34 -2.60
N ASP A 98 -9.68 -18.51 -2.13
CA ASP A 98 -9.96 -18.32 -0.70
C ASP A 98 -10.37 -19.65 -0.05
N PHE A 99 -11.25 -20.42 -0.69
CA PHE A 99 -11.60 -21.76 -0.21
C PHE A 99 -10.41 -22.73 -0.21
N SER A 100 -9.45 -22.56 -1.13
CA SER A 100 -8.26 -23.41 -1.17
C SER A 100 -7.30 -23.16 0.00
N LEU A 101 -7.37 -22.02 0.68
CA LEU A 101 -6.58 -21.74 1.88
C LEU A 101 -6.99 -22.63 3.06
N LEU A 102 -8.26 -23.02 3.14
CA LEU A 102 -8.83 -23.73 4.29
C LEU A 102 -8.12 -25.06 4.60
N PRO A 103 -7.92 -26.02 3.66
CA PRO A 103 -7.24 -27.27 3.96
C PRO A 103 -5.79 -27.07 4.40
N VAL A 104 -5.08 -26.08 3.81
CA VAL A 104 -3.70 -25.76 4.21
C VAL A 104 -3.69 -25.16 5.62
N PHE A 105 -4.57 -24.24 5.92
CA PHE A 105 -4.77 -23.68 7.26
C PHE A 105 -5.04 -24.77 8.30
N LEU A 106 -6.00 -25.68 8.05
CA LEU A 106 -6.34 -26.76 8.96
C LEU A 106 -5.16 -27.71 9.19
N LYS A 107 -4.39 -28.00 8.14
CA LYS A 107 -3.18 -28.81 8.27
C LYS A 107 -2.16 -28.12 9.18
N ARG A 108 -1.90 -26.81 9.00
CA ARG A 108 -0.93 -26.07 9.81
C ARG A 108 -1.33 -25.98 11.27
N ILE A 109 -2.59 -25.62 11.56
CA ILE A 109 -3.13 -25.53 12.93
C ILE A 109 -3.00 -26.85 13.71
N ARG A 110 -3.05 -27.99 13.02
CA ARG A 110 -2.92 -29.31 13.64
C ARG A 110 -1.47 -29.78 13.84
N SER A 111 -0.56 -29.29 12.99
CA SER A 111 0.82 -29.79 12.95
C SER A 111 1.79 -28.96 13.76
N GLU A 112 1.43 -27.73 14.14
CA GLU A 112 2.32 -26.78 14.83
C GLU A 112 1.58 -26.04 15.94
N LYS A 113 2.34 -25.52 16.92
CA LYS A 113 1.80 -24.67 17.98
C LYS A 113 2.13 -23.21 17.66
N TYR A 114 1.09 -22.39 17.53
CA TYR A 114 1.21 -20.97 17.30
C TYR A 114 0.78 -20.16 18.52
N GLU A 115 1.38 -18.97 18.71
CA GLU A 115 0.96 -18.02 19.74
C GLU A 115 -0.37 -17.35 19.36
N PHE A 116 -0.53 -16.98 18.09
CA PHE A 116 -1.73 -16.36 17.55
C PHE A 116 -1.82 -16.53 16.03
N ILE A 117 -2.97 -16.14 15.48
CA ILE A 117 -3.19 -16.09 14.03
C ILE A 117 -3.28 -14.62 13.61
N TYR A 118 -2.57 -14.27 12.53
CA TYR A 118 -2.68 -12.99 11.86
C TYR A 118 -3.40 -13.21 10.52
N ALA A 119 -4.63 -12.74 10.39
CA ALA A 119 -5.44 -12.97 9.20
C ALA A 119 -5.75 -11.64 8.49
N LEU A 120 -5.41 -11.60 7.19
CA LEU A 120 -5.68 -10.47 6.32
C LEU A 120 -7.11 -10.58 5.73
N GLU A 121 -7.80 -9.45 5.67
CA GLU A 121 -9.06 -9.27 4.95
C GLU A 121 -10.05 -10.40 5.23
N GLU A 122 -10.63 -10.99 4.17
CA GLU A 122 -11.62 -12.08 4.25
C GLU A 122 -11.11 -13.37 4.91
N ALA A 123 -9.81 -13.57 5.04
CA ALA A 123 -9.29 -14.75 5.77
C ALA A 123 -9.72 -14.76 7.23
N ALA A 124 -9.94 -13.60 7.85
CA ALA A 124 -10.44 -13.51 9.21
C ALA A 124 -11.80 -14.21 9.38
N PHE A 125 -12.62 -14.27 8.31
CA PHE A 125 -13.93 -14.90 8.37
C PHE A 125 -13.82 -16.41 8.69
N PHE A 126 -13.06 -17.19 7.90
CA PHE A 126 -12.98 -18.62 8.15
C PHE A 126 -12.12 -18.95 9.39
N VAL A 127 -11.13 -18.13 9.72
CA VAL A 127 -10.36 -18.26 10.97
C VAL A 127 -11.30 -18.15 12.17
N LEU A 128 -12.17 -17.14 12.19
CA LEU A 128 -13.17 -16.96 13.26
C LEU A 128 -14.23 -18.08 13.28
N LEU A 129 -14.68 -18.53 12.10
CA LEU A 129 -15.64 -19.63 12.00
C LEU A 129 -15.09 -20.92 12.65
N LEU A 130 -13.79 -21.15 12.51
CA LEU A 130 -13.11 -22.32 13.06
C LEU A 130 -12.52 -22.09 14.46
N ARG A 131 -12.77 -20.95 15.08
CA ARG A 131 -12.19 -20.57 16.38
C ARG A 131 -12.45 -21.58 17.49
N ARG A 132 -13.58 -22.27 17.45
CA ARG A 132 -13.91 -23.33 18.41
C ARG A 132 -12.92 -24.51 18.38
N TRP A 133 -12.21 -24.70 17.26
CA TRP A 133 -11.28 -25.82 17.06
C TRP A 133 -9.83 -25.47 17.41
N HIS A 134 -9.38 -24.20 17.19
CA HIS A 134 -8.00 -23.82 17.43
C HIS A 134 -7.79 -22.97 18.69
N LYS A 135 -8.80 -22.24 19.16
CA LYS A 135 -8.81 -21.40 20.37
C LYS A 135 -7.69 -20.33 20.43
N LEU A 136 -6.97 -20.09 19.31
CA LEU A 136 -5.89 -19.11 19.26
C LEU A 136 -6.45 -17.68 19.16
N PRO A 137 -5.77 -16.70 19.73
CA PRO A 137 -6.07 -15.29 19.50
C PRO A 137 -5.96 -14.95 18.02
N LEU A 138 -6.81 -13.99 17.56
CA LEU A 138 -6.81 -13.49 16.19
C LEU A 138 -6.47 -12.01 16.16
N ILE A 139 -5.42 -11.67 15.41
CA ILE A 139 -5.21 -10.32 14.88
C ILE A 139 -5.85 -10.24 13.50
N TYR A 140 -6.86 -9.39 13.36
CA TYR A 140 -7.52 -9.12 12.09
C TYR A 140 -6.89 -7.92 11.41
N ASP A 141 -6.23 -8.13 10.27
CA ASP A 141 -5.66 -7.06 9.43
C ASP A 141 -6.71 -6.60 8.42
N MET A 142 -7.37 -5.50 8.73
CA MET A 142 -8.40 -4.87 7.90
C MET A 142 -7.78 -3.79 7.03
N GLN A 143 -7.42 -4.12 5.80
CA GLN A 143 -6.83 -3.20 4.84
C GLN A 143 -7.86 -2.27 4.20
N SER A 144 -9.13 -2.71 4.16
CA SER A 144 -10.25 -2.00 3.53
C SER A 144 -11.59 -2.45 4.10
N SER A 145 -12.65 -1.67 3.84
CA SER A 145 -14.03 -2.10 4.09
C SER A 145 -14.57 -2.83 2.86
N LEU A 146 -14.85 -4.13 3.01
CA LEU A 146 -15.37 -4.95 1.93
C LEU A 146 -16.72 -4.44 1.37
N PRO A 147 -17.71 -3.98 2.19
CA PRO A 147 -18.92 -3.34 1.70
C PRO A 147 -18.65 -2.11 0.83
N GLU A 148 -17.73 -1.24 1.24
CA GLU A 148 -17.43 -0.02 0.48
C GLU A 148 -16.69 -0.33 -0.83
N GLN A 149 -15.77 -1.29 -0.85
CA GLN A 149 -15.12 -1.74 -2.08
C GLN A 149 -16.11 -2.28 -3.12
N LEU A 150 -17.13 -3.01 -2.66
CA LEU A 150 -18.09 -3.69 -3.52
C LEU A 150 -19.35 -2.87 -3.81
N LYS A 151 -19.43 -1.64 -3.32
CA LYS A 151 -20.59 -0.75 -3.49
C LYS A 151 -20.92 -0.46 -4.95
N ALA A 152 -19.90 -0.28 -5.78
CA ALA A 152 -20.04 -0.05 -7.21
C ALA A 152 -20.23 -1.34 -8.05
N HIS A 153 -20.17 -2.52 -7.43
CA HIS A 153 -20.32 -3.78 -8.16
C HIS A 153 -21.78 -4.01 -8.56
N PRO A 154 -22.09 -4.40 -9.82
CA PRO A 154 -23.48 -4.48 -10.32
C PRO A 154 -24.41 -5.36 -9.46
N VAL A 155 -23.90 -6.46 -8.93
CA VAL A 155 -24.68 -7.41 -8.12
C VAL A 155 -24.45 -7.19 -6.63
N LEU A 156 -23.18 -7.12 -6.19
CA LEU A 156 -22.84 -7.03 -4.76
C LEU A 156 -23.12 -5.62 -4.20
N GLY A 157 -23.29 -4.61 -5.05
CA GLY A 157 -23.77 -3.27 -4.68
C GLY A 157 -25.25 -3.21 -4.31
N LEU A 158 -26.04 -4.23 -4.64
CA LEU A 158 -27.47 -4.25 -4.30
C LEU A 158 -27.66 -4.25 -2.77
N SER A 159 -28.70 -3.61 -2.30
CA SER A 159 -28.95 -3.35 -0.87
C SER A 159 -28.98 -4.61 0.01
N VAL A 160 -29.45 -5.74 -0.53
CA VAL A 160 -29.49 -7.03 0.17
C VAL A 160 -28.07 -7.55 0.42
N PHE A 161 -27.24 -7.59 -0.62
CA PHE A 161 -25.86 -8.05 -0.50
C PHE A 161 -25.02 -7.09 0.36
N GLN A 162 -25.24 -5.79 0.23
CA GLN A 162 -24.60 -4.79 1.07
C GLN A 162 -24.92 -4.95 2.55
N ARG A 163 -26.18 -5.29 2.89
CA ARG A 163 -26.55 -5.61 4.29
C ARG A 163 -25.82 -6.86 4.78
N LEU A 164 -25.73 -7.89 3.96
CA LEU A 164 -25.01 -9.13 4.29
C LEU A 164 -23.51 -8.86 4.52
N LEU A 165 -22.86 -8.17 3.60
CA LEU A 165 -21.45 -7.80 3.69
C LEU A 165 -21.15 -6.98 4.95
N ARG A 166 -21.99 -5.97 5.26
CA ARG A 166 -21.88 -5.20 6.52
C ARG A 166 -22.07 -6.06 7.75
N SER A 167 -22.94 -7.06 7.68
CA SER A 167 -23.16 -7.99 8.79
C SER A 167 -21.92 -8.87 9.03
N PHE A 168 -21.29 -9.36 7.99
CA PHE A 168 -20.02 -10.11 8.06
C PHE A 168 -18.90 -9.26 8.61
N GLU A 169 -18.73 -8.05 8.09
CA GLU A 169 -17.70 -7.12 8.57
C GLU A 169 -17.89 -6.81 10.06
N ARG A 170 -19.11 -6.46 10.48
CA ARG A 170 -19.42 -6.23 11.90
C ARG A 170 -19.11 -7.44 12.76
N TRP A 171 -19.43 -8.63 12.28
CA TRP A 171 -19.16 -9.86 13.02
C TRP A 171 -17.66 -10.11 13.17
N MET A 172 -16.86 -9.95 12.12
CA MET A 172 -15.40 -10.08 12.18
C MET A 172 -14.79 -9.04 13.14
N VAL A 173 -15.17 -7.79 12.99
CA VAL A 173 -14.68 -6.68 13.84
C VAL A 173 -14.98 -6.92 15.32
N ARG A 174 -16.16 -7.43 15.65
CA ARG A 174 -16.56 -7.69 17.06
C ARG A 174 -15.93 -8.94 17.65
N LYS A 175 -15.45 -9.87 16.83
CA LYS A 175 -14.94 -11.17 17.27
C LYS A 175 -13.41 -11.29 17.24
N ALA A 176 -12.74 -10.42 16.54
CA ALA A 176 -11.28 -10.34 16.57
C ALA A 176 -10.79 -9.92 17.96
N ASP A 177 -9.65 -10.45 18.39
CA ASP A 177 -9.05 -10.09 19.68
C ASP A 177 -8.30 -8.76 19.60
N ARG A 178 -7.72 -8.49 18.44
CA ARG A 178 -7.08 -7.23 18.07
C ARG A 178 -7.32 -6.96 16.61
N ILE A 179 -7.48 -5.70 16.27
CA ILE A 179 -7.64 -5.25 14.88
C ILE A 179 -6.48 -4.32 14.56
N VAL A 180 -5.86 -4.56 13.44
CA VAL A 180 -4.99 -3.60 12.81
C VAL A 180 -5.62 -3.13 11.52
N CYS A 181 -5.61 -1.84 11.28
CA CYS A 181 -6.25 -1.30 10.09
C CYS A 181 -5.46 -0.12 9.50
N SER A 182 -5.74 0.21 8.25
CA SER A 182 -5.31 1.46 7.65
C SER A 182 -5.87 2.65 8.45
N ALA A 183 -5.10 3.72 8.58
CA ALA A 183 -5.43 4.90 9.40
C ALA A 183 -6.84 5.45 9.13
N GLY A 184 -7.27 5.50 7.86
CA GLY A 184 -8.61 5.96 7.49
C GLY A 184 -9.76 5.09 8.01
N LEU A 185 -9.50 3.82 8.38
CA LEU A 185 -10.53 2.87 8.83
C LEU A 185 -10.78 2.88 10.33
N ARG A 186 -9.91 3.48 11.13
CA ARG A 186 -10.03 3.45 12.59
C ARG A 186 -11.40 3.93 13.08
N LYS A 187 -11.88 5.06 12.57
CA LYS A 187 -13.18 5.61 12.94
C LYS A 187 -14.32 4.65 12.57
N HIS A 188 -14.22 4.02 11.40
CA HIS A 188 -15.18 3.01 10.94
C HIS A 188 -15.20 1.80 11.88
N VAL A 189 -14.05 1.22 12.21
CA VAL A 189 -13.93 0.09 13.13
C VAL A 189 -14.50 0.41 14.50
N LEU A 190 -14.14 1.57 15.08
CA LEU A 190 -14.64 2.01 16.38
C LEU A 190 -16.13 2.31 16.37
N SER A 191 -16.73 2.70 15.24
CA SER A 191 -18.18 2.83 15.12
C SER A 191 -18.93 1.49 15.21
N ILE A 192 -18.27 0.40 14.84
CA ILE A 192 -18.79 -0.98 14.91
C ILE A 192 -18.56 -1.59 16.31
N ALA A 193 -17.37 -1.38 16.85
CA ALA A 193 -16.94 -1.92 18.13
C ALA A 193 -16.13 -0.85 18.92
N PRO A 194 -16.80 -0.01 19.74
CA PRO A 194 -16.14 1.11 20.44
C PRO A 194 -15.02 0.69 21.41
N SER A 195 -15.10 -0.53 21.94
CA SER A 195 -14.12 -1.10 22.89
C SER A 195 -13.06 -2.00 22.23
N ALA A 196 -13.01 -2.07 20.90
CA ALA A 196 -12.04 -2.92 20.21
C ALA A 196 -10.60 -2.41 20.41
N ASP A 197 -9.65 -3.33 20.59
CA ASP A 197 -8.21 -3.01 20.55
C ASP A 197 -7.79 -2.80 19.10
N VAL A 198 -7.77 -1.52 18.69
CA VAL A 198 -7.50 -1.10 17.31
C VAL A 198 -6.14 -0.43 17.23
N ARG A 199 -5.29 -0.93 16.33
CA ARG A 199 -4.01 -0.34 15.96
C ARG A 199 -4.05 0.16 14.52
N GLU A 200 -3.36 1.23 14.24
CA GLU A 200 -3.29 1.80 12.89
C GLU A 200 -1.95 1.48 12.25
N TRP A 201 -2.00 1.17 10.94
CA TRP A 201 -0.80 1.00 10.14
C TRP A 201 -0.35 2.33 9.54
N PHE A 202 0.93 2.62 9.78
CA PHE A 202 1.68 3.64 9.06
C PHE A 202 2.88 2.95 8.42
N PHE A 203 2.85 2.77 7.12
CA PHE A 203 3.94 2.08 6.43
C PHE A 203 5.20 2.94 6.35
N PRO A 204 6.38 2.34 6.47
CA PRO A 204 7.62 3.09 6.35
C PRO A 204 7.77 3.65 4.95
N GLY A 205 7.94 4.95 4.84
CA GLY A 205 8.36 5.61 3.61
C GLY A 205 9.78 5.17 3.25
N THR A 206 9.99 4.76 2.00
CA THR A 206 11.34 4.37 1.55
C THR A 206 12.24 5.60 1.42
N ARG A 207 13.33 5.59 2.17
CA ARG A 207 14.40 6.58 2.03
C ARG A 207 15.50 5.96 1.16
N ARG A 208 15.72 6.47 -0.02
CA ARG A 208 16.90 6.13 -0.83
C ARG A 208 17.53 7.45 -1.30
N GLU A 209 18.83 7.59 -1.08
CA GLU A 209 19.63 8.62 -1.72
C GLU A 209 19.86 8.21 -3.18
N PHE A 210 19.81 9.17 -4.08
CA PHE A 210 19.99 8.95 -5.52
C PHE A 210 21.34 9.48 -5.94
N LEU A 211 21.95 8.80 -6.90
CA LEU A 211 23.08 9.34 -7.61
C LEU A 211 22.54 10.35 -8.66
N ALA A 212 23.12 11.54 -8.73
CA ALA A 212 22.69 12.60 -9.65
C ALA A 212 22.58 12.12 -11.11
N GLY A 213 23.47 11.23 -11.55
CA GLY A 213 23.42 10.67 -12.90
C GLY A 213 22.22 9.77 -13.20
N GLU A 214 21.56 9.17 -12.19
CA GLU A 214 20.37 8.32 -12.42
C GLU A 214 19.15 9.17 -12.82
N THR A 215 19.00 10.35 -12.27
CA THR A 215 17.91 11.28 -12.58
C THR A 215 18.03 11.89 -13.98
N ASP A 216 19.24 12.28 -14.39
CA ASP A 216 19.49 12.84 -15.71
C ASP A 216 19.31 11.81 -16.82
N HIS A 217 19.73 10.57 -16.55
CA HIS A 217 19.51 9.46 -17.47
C HIS A 217 18.01 9.20 -17.67
N LEU A 218 17.22 9.16 -16.59
CA LEU A 218 15.78 8.93 -16.66
C LEU A 218 15.05 10.06 -17.40
N ARG A 219 15.44 11.34 -17.19
CA ARG A 219 14.87 12.46 -17.95
C ARG A 219 15.13 12.31 -19.45
N LYS A 220 16.35 11.93 -19.85
CA LYS A 220 16.72 11.66 -21.25
C LYS A 220 15.93 10.48 -21.83
N GLU A 221 15.82 9.37 -21.10
CA GLU A 221 15.05 8.18 -21.51
C GLU A 221 13.58 8.54 -21.79
N LEU A 222 12.99 9.43 -21.01
CA LEU A 222 11.61 9.87 -21.14
C LEU A 222 11.42 11.04 -22.12
N GLY A 223 12.49 11.58 -22.72
CA GLY A 223 12.43 12.76 -23.57
C GLY A 223 11.89 13.98 -22.83
N ILE A 224 12.37 14.24 -21.61
CA ILE A 224 11.98 15.36 -20.77
C ILE A 224 13.14 16.36 -20.74
N ASP A 225 12.87 17.58 -21.21
CA ASP A 225 13.87 18.63 -21.20
C ASP A 225 14.26 19.03 -19.76
N PRO A 226 15.51 19.50 -19.54
CA PRO A 226 15.98 19.88 -18.20
C PRO A 226 15.08 20.92 -17.50
N ASP A 227 14.52 21.85 -18.26
CA ASP A 227 13.70 22.96 -17.74
C ASP A 227 12.21 22.61 -17.60
N SER A 228 11.79 21.46 -18.13
CA SER A 228 10.40 21.01 -18.04
C SER A 228 9.99 20.71 -16.60
N GLY A 229 8.82 21.22 -16.19
CA GLY A 229 8.17 20.82 -14.95
C GLY A 229 7.66 19.39 -15.04
N VAL A 230 7.86 18.57 -14.01
CA VAL A 230 7.42 17.18 -13.98
C VAL A 230 6.37 16.96 -12.90
N VAL A 231 5.18 16.53 -13.29
CA VAL A 231 4.09 16.10 -12.41
C VAL A 231 4.00 14.59 -12.44
N LEU A 232 4.18 13.94 -11.31
CA LEU A 232 4.25 12.48 -11.22
C LEU A 232 3.03 11.89 -10.49
N TYR A 233 2.47 10.85 -11.10
CA TYR A 233 1.59 9.89 -10.46
C TYR A 233 2.21 8.49 -10.49
N THR A 234 2.14 7.76 -9.37
CA THR A 234 2.53 6.34 -9.32
C THR A 234 1.40 5.49 -8.77
N GLY A 235 1.15 4.32 -9.34
CA GLY A 235 0.15 3.36 -8.85
C GLY A 235 -0.65 2.71 -9.96
N ASN A 236 -1.62 1.85 -9.59
CA ASN A 236 -2.54 1.27 -10.55
C ASN A 236 -3.52 2.34 -11.09
N PHE A 237 -4.20 2.00 -12.17
CA PHE A 237 -5.15 2.90 -12.82
C PHE A 237 -6.61 2.50 -12.56
N GLU A 238 -6.90 1.90 -11.41
CA GLU A 238 -8.28 1.61 -11.00
C GLU A 238 -9.14 2.88 -10.89
N PRO A 239 -10.47 2.81 -11.12
CA PRO A 239 -11.34 4.00 -11.14
C PRO A 239 -11.19 4.89 -9.91
N TYR A 240 -11.13 4.28 -8.72
CA TYR A 240 -11.00 4.99 -7.46
C TYR A 240 -9.67 5.72 -7.27
N GLN A 241 -8.69 5.48 -8.15
CA GLN A 241 -7.43 6.21 -8.12
C GLN A 241 -7.55 7.61 -8.74
N GLY A 242 -8.66 7.92 -9.44
CA GLY A 242 -8.96 9.25 -9.94
C GLY A 242 -8.04 9.74 -11.06
N VAL A 243 -7.38 8.83 -11.79
CA VAL A 243 -6.40 9.21 -12.82
C VAL A 243 -7.04 9.97 -13.97
N GLU A 244 -8.30 9.69 -14.34
CA GLU A 244 -9.03 10.47 -15.35
C GLU A 244 -9.17 11.94 -14.90
N ARG A 245 -9.48 12.18 -13.62
CA ARG A 245 -9.52 13.53 -13.03
C ARG A 245 -8.19 14.25 -13.14
N LEU A 246 -7.08 13.54 -12.95
CA LEU A 246 -5.75 14.09 -13.12
C LEU A 246 -5.45 14.45 -14.58
N LEU A 247 -5.88 13.61 -15.53
CA LEU A 247 -5.72 13.88 -16.97
C LEU A 247 -6.54 15.11 -17.40
N ASP A 248 -7.75 15.28 -16.87
CA ASP A 248 -8.57 16.47 -17.12
C ASP A 248 -7.92 17.73 -16.53
N ALA A 249 -7.40 17.64 -15.29
CA ALA A 249 -6.64 18.71 -14.67
C ALA A 249 -5.37 19.08 -15.45
N ALA A 250 -4.71 18.08 -16.04
CA ALA A 250 -3.46 18.26 -16.77
C ALA A 250 -3.60 19.17 -17.98
N LEU A 251 -4.75 19.16 -18.67
CA LEU A 251 -5.03 20.06 -19.81
C LEU A 251 -4.92 21.54 -19.37
N ASN A 252 -5.51 21.88 -18.23
CA ASN A 252 -5.47 23.23 -17.68
C ASN A 252 -4.04 23.59 -17.25
N VAL A 253 -3.32 22.66 -16.62
CA VAL A 253 -1.93 22.88 -16.19
C VAL A 253 -1.02 23.17 -17.36
N VAL A 254 -1.11 22.36 -18.44
CA VAL A 254 -0.26 22.54 -19.64
C VAL A 254 -0.56 23.86 -20.35
N ALA A 255 -1.82 24.29 -20.36
CA ALA A 255 -2.21 25.59 -20.91
C ALA A 255 -1.63 26.77 -20.10
N GLU A 256 -1.57 26.67 -18.75
CA GLU A 256 -1.07 27.72 -17.87
C GLU A 256 0.45 27.70 -17.65
N VAL A 257 1.06 26.51 -17.71
CA VAL A 257 2.51 26.29 -17.54
C VAL A 257 2.99 25.40 -18.69
N PRO A 258 3.24 26.00 -19.87
CA PRO A 258 3.74 25.28 -21.04
C PRO A 258 5.05 24.52 -20.74
N GLY A 259 5.26 23.38 -21.38
CA GLY A 259 6.43 22.52 -21.14
C GLY A 259 6.30 21.62 -19.91
N THR A 260 5.15 21.63 -19.21
CA THR A 260 4.90 20.67 -18.12
C THR A 260 4.65 19.26 -18.68
N ILE A 261 5.33 18.27 -18.11
CA ILE A 261 5.20 16.86 -18.47
C ILE A 261 4.53 16.09 -17.34
N PHE A 262 3.45 15.41 -17.66
CA PHE A 262 2.80 14.46 -16.75
C PHE A 262 3.37 13.06 -16.98
N VAL A 263 3.92 12.47 -15.92
CA VAL A 263 4.47 11.10 -15.93
C VAL A 263 3.58 10.22 -15.07
N LEU A 264 2.93 9.24 -15.68
CA LEU A 264 2.07 8.28 -15.00
C LEU A 264 2.73 6.91 -15.06
N VAL A 265 3.15 6.41 -13.90
CA VAL A 265 3.82 5.09 -13.77
C VAL A 265 2.86 4.10 -13.15
N GLY A 266 2.48 3.06 -13.87
CA GLY A 266 1.49 2.11 -13.36
C GLY A 266 1.23 0.90 -14.22
N ASP A 267 -0.04 0.57 -14.43
CA ASP A 267 -0.44 -0.66 -15.09
C ASP A 267 0.10 -0.77 -16.53
N GLU A 268 0.36 -2.01 -16.96
CA GLU A 268 1.02 -2.32 -18.24
C GLU A 268 0.21 -1.94 -19.49
N THR A 269 -1.10 -1.73 -19.35
CA THR A 269 -1.98 -1.46 -20.49
C THR A 269 -2.48 -0.02 -20.51
N PRO A 270 -1.90 0.83 -21.37
CA PRO A 270 -2.44 2.17 -21.65
C PRO A 270 -3.84 2.15 -22.30
N SER A 271 -4.35 0.95 -22.65
CA SER A 271 -5.64 0.77 -23.34
C SER A 271 -6.84 1.37 -22.58
N ARG A 272 -6.74 1.48 -21.26
CA ARG A 272 -7.78 2.14 -20.45
C ARG A 272 -7.97 3.61 -20.85
N PHE A 273 -6.86 4.30 -21.15
CA PHE A 273 -6.89 5.70 -21.57
C PHE A 273 -7.02 5.89 -23.09
N SER A 274 -7.17 4.82 -23.88
CA SER A 274 -7.36 4.91 -25.32
C SER A 274 -8.64 5.67 -25.72
N ARG A 275 -9.63 5.73 -24.84
CA ARG A 275 -10.87 6.45 -25.00
C ARG A 275 -10.90 7.81 -24.28
N SER A 276 -9.89 8.13 -23.48
CA SER A 276 -9.80 9.41 -22.79
C SER A 276 -9.38 10.50 -23.76
N LYS A 277 -10.26 11.49 -23.99
CA LYS A 277 -9.97 12.65 -24.82
C LYS A 277 -8.82 13.46 -24.28
N SER A 278 -8.76 13.65 -22.97
CA SER A 278 -7.70 14.39 -22.28
C SER A 278 -6.34 13.71 -22.45
N ALA A 279 -6.29 12.38 -22.33
CA ALA A 279 -5.05 11.62 -22.58
C ALA A 279 -4.59 11.73 -24.06
N ALA A 280 -5.52 11.69 -24.99
CA ALA A 280 -5.19 11.84 -26.42
C ALA A 280 -4.58 13.22 -26.72
N LEU A 281 -5.21 14.30 -26.27
CA LEU A 281 -4.73 15.67 -26.44
C LEU A 281 -3.36 15.89 -25.78
N LEU A 282 -3.17 15.41 -24.54
CA LEU A 282 -1.89 15.53 -23.83
C LEU A 282 -0.75 14.76 -24.52
N ARG A 283 -1.05 13.62 -25.17
CA ARG A 283 -0.07 12.88 -26.00
C ARG A 283 0.28 13.64 -27.26
N GLU A 284 -0.70 14.17 -27.96
CA GLU A 284 -0.48 14.98 -29.16
C GLU A 284 0.38 16.20 -28.87
N GLN A 285 0.18 16.84 -27.72
CA GLN A 285 0.99 17.95 -27.24
C GLN A 285 2.38 17.53 -26.70
N GLY A 286 2.67 16.24 -26.65
CA GLY A 286 3.91 15.75 -26.04
C GLY A 286 4.02 15.91 -24.54
N SER A 287 2.92 16.20 -23.83
CA SER A 287 2.87 16.50 -22.39
C SER A 287 2.54 15.31 -21.49
N LEU A 288 2.39 14.10 -22.06
CA LEU A 288 2.06 12.89 -21.29
C LEU A 288 3.06 11.76 -21.57
N ARG A 289 3.56 11.17 -20.50
CA ARG A 289 4.34 9.93 -20.53
C ARG A 289 3.62 8.86 -19.72
N LEU A 290 3.18 7.79 -20.39
CA LEU A 290 2.66 6.59 -19.74
C LEU A 290 3.76 5.56 -19.64
N VAL A 291 4.14 5.22 -18.43
CA VAL A 291 5.24 4.30 -18.13
C VAL A 291 4.66 3.02 -17.53
N PRO A 292 4.95 1.84 -18.09
CA PRO A 292 4.57 0.57 -17.50
C PRO A 292 5.08 0.45 -16.05
N ARG A 293 4.47 -0.46 -15.29
CA ARG A 293 4.87 -0.77 -13.92
C ARG A 293 6.38 -0.96 -13.80
N GLN A 294 6.97 -0.29 -12.85
CA GLN A 294 8.40 -0.31 -12.60
C GLN A 294 8.72 -1.01 -11.28
N PRO A 295 9.91 -1.63 -11.15
CA PRO A 295 10.41 -2.12 -9.87
C PRO A 295 10.50 -0.99 -8.84
N LYS A 296 10.30 -1.33 -7.56
CA LYS A 296 10.32 -0.35 -6.46
C LYS A 296 11.61 0.48 -6.42
N SER A 297 12.74 -0.12 -6.78
CA SER A 297 14.04 0.57 -6.89
C SER A 297 14.02 1.70 -7.92
N LYS A 298 13.32 1.55 -9.04
CA LYS A 298 13.19 2.59 -10.07
C LYS A 298 12.13 3.65 -9.73
N ILE A 299 11.06 3.32 -9.01
CA ILE A 299 10.01 4.29 -8.61
C ILE A 299 10.61 5.49 -7.88
N ASN A 300 11.62 5.24 -7.08
CA ASN A 300 12.32 6.30 -6.38
C ASN A 300 12.94 7.33 -7.36
N CYS A 301 13.56 6.87 -8.47
CA CYS A 301 14.13 7.77 -9.47
C CYS A 301 13.05 8.64 -10.13
N PHE A 302 11.85 8.07 -10.38
CA PHE A 302 10.71 8.88 -10.87
C PHE A 302 10.30 9.95 -9.86
N MET A 303 10.23 9.62 -8.56
CA MET A 303 9.94 10.62 -7.53
C MET A 303 11.03 11.69 -7.44
N ALA A 304 12.28 11.34 -7.67
CA ALA A 304 13.39 12.29 -7.64
C ALA A 304 13.32 13.35 -8.76
N ILE A 305 12.91 12.94 -9.98
CA ILE A 305 12.77 13.89 -11.11
C ILE A 305 11.50 14.74 -11.04
N ALA A 306 10.54 14.39 -10.18
CA ALA A 306 9.27 15.10 -10.07
C ALA A 306 9.42 16.45 -9.36
N ASP A 307 8.68 17.45 -9.85
CA ASP A 307 8.47 18.73 -9.17
C ASP A 307 7.22 18.68 -8.29
N VAL A 308 6.20 17.93 -8.69
CA VAL A 308 4.95 17.74 -7.94
C VAL A 308 4.54 16.27 -7.98
N LEU A 309 4.18 15.71 -6.83
CA LEU A 309 3.60 14.36 -6.68
C LEU A 309 2.09 14.48 -6.50
N VAL A 310 1.30 13.64 -7.19
CA VAL A 310 -0.16 13.77 -7.17
C VAL A 310 -0.85 12.49 -6.74
N SER A 311 -1.82 12.62 -5.83
CA SER A 311 -2.73 11.54 -5.42
C SER A 311 -4.19 11.96 -5.60
N PRO A 312 -4.78 11.74 -6.80
CA PRO A 312 -6.14 12.18 -7.14
C PRO A 312 -7.23 11.22 -6.65
N ARG A 313 -6.96 10.44 -5.64
CA ARG A 313 -7.70 9.27 -5.22
C ARG A 313 -9.02 9.60 -4.53
N ASP A 314 -10.07 8.81 -4.81
CA ASP A 314 -11.31 8.79 -4.05
C ASP A 314 -11.10 8.12 -2.68
N ASP A 315 -11.96 8.43 -1.71
CA ASP A 315 -11.92 7.75 -0.42
C ASP A 315 -12.63 6.40 -0.50
N ILE A 316 -11.87 5.34 -0.34
CA ILE A 316 -12.37 3.97 -0.22
C ILE A 316 -12.07 3.38 1.17
N GLY A 317 -11.85 4.25 2.17
CA GLY A 317 -11.61 3.86 3.55
C GLY A 317 -10.19 3.38 3.85
N ASN A 318 -9.23 3.48 2.90
CA ASN A 318 -7.83 3.18 3.19
C ASN A 318 -6.89 4.21 2.56
N ILE A 319 -5.72 4.38 3.16
CA ILE A 319 -4.66 5.23 2.61
C ILE A 319 -3.76 4.40 1.67
N GLY A 320 -3.44 4.96 0.52
CA GLY A 320 -2.49 4.32 -0.41
C GLY A 320 -1.06 4.37 0.11
N ILE A 321 -0.31 3.28 -0.01
CA ILE A 321 1.11 3.19 0.40
C ILE A 321 1.95 4.30 -0.26
N LYS A 322 1.61 4.70 -1.49
CA LYS A 322 2.30 5.77 -2.21
C LYS A 322 2.39 7.09 -1.41
N ILE A 323 1.43 7.41 -0.56
CA ILE A 323 1.45 8.65 0.24
C ILE A 323 2.64 8.65 1.19
N PHE A 324 2.92 7.53 1.84
CA PHE A 324 4.09 7.40 2.72
C PHE A 324 5.40 7.53 1.94
N GLU A 325 5.46 6.98 0.73
CA GLU A 325 6.61 7.10 -0.17
C GLU A 325 6.78 8.56 -0.66
N TYR A 326 5.69 9.22 -1.03
CA TYR A 326 5.67 10.63 -1.44
C TYR A 326 6.16 11.56 -0.33
N MET A 327 5.68 11.35 0.90
CA MET A 327 6.17 12.10 2.06
C MET A 327 7.67 11.86 2.28
N GLY A 328 8.13 10.61 2.18
CA GLY A 328 9.56 10.26 2.29
C GLY A 328 10.42 10.88 1.19
N ALA A 329 9.91 11.05 -0.02
CA ALA A 329 10.60 11.69 -1.13
C ALA A 329 10.85 13.19 -0.89
N GLY A 330 10.05 13.87 -0.05
CA GLY A 330 10.22 15.28 0.29
C GLY A 330 9.93 16.22 -0.89
N LYS A 331 9.08 15.78 -1.80
CA LYS A 331 8.55 16.61 -2.88
C LYS A 331 7.17 17.15 -2.50
N PRO A 332 6.73 18.29 -3.03
CA PRO A 332 5.39 18.79 -2.77
C PRO A 332 4.34 17.81 -3.24
N ILE A 333 3.28 17.64 -2.44
CA ILE A 333 2.19 16.72 -2.70
C ILE A 333 0.92 17.51 -2.93
N VAL A 334 0.21 17.21 -4.03
CA VAL A 334 -1.21 17.56 -4.23
C VAL A 334 -2.03 16.30 -4.04
N ALA A 335 -2.97 16.30 -3.13
CA ALA A 335 -3.84 15.16 -2.87
C ALA A 335 -5.29 15.60 -2.72
N THR A 336 -6.23 14.70 -3.02
CA THR A 336 -7.65 14.96 -2.77
C THR A 336 -7.91 15.04 -1.26
N ASP A 337 -8.75 15.97 -0.84
CA ASP A 337 -9.16 16.16 0.55
C ASP A 337 -10.13 15.05 0.98
N THR A 338 -9.58 13.97 1.46
CA THR A 338 -10.33 12.80 1.90
C THR A 338 -9.93 12.42 3.34
N PRO A 339 -10.82 11.78 4.12
CA PRO A 339 -10.49 11.26 5.44
C PRO A 339 -9.23 10.39 5.45
N SER A 340 -9.02 9.58 4.41
CA SER A 340 -7.81 8.75 4.29
C SER A 340 -6.54 9.56 4.12
N HIS A 341 -6.52 10.59 3.26
CA HIS A 341 -5.36 11.48 3.11
C HIS A 341 -5.12 12.31 4.38
N ARG A 342 -6.19 12.85 4.98
CA ARG A 342 -6.10 13.63 6.23
C ARG A 342 -5.59 12.84 7.43
N ALA A 343 -5.54 11.52 7.37
CA ALA A 343 -4.93 10.71 8.42
C ALA A 343 -3.42 10.99 8.60
N VAL A 344 -2.73 11.42 7.54
CA VAL A 344 -1.28 11.69 7.55
C VAL A 344 -0.88 13.01 6.88
N LEU A 345 -1.76 13.62 6.08
CA LEU A 345 -1.52 14.88 5.40
C LEU A 345 -2.38 16.00 6.00
N ASP A 346 -1.82 17.19 6.05
CA ASP A 346 -2.49 18.44 6.35
C ASP A 346 -1.87 19.58 5.52
N GLU A 347 -2.35 20.78 5.71
CA GLU A 347 -1.93 21.98 4.96
C GLU A 347 -0.47 22.36 5.19
N THR A 348 0.19 21.80 6.20
CA THR A 348 1.63 22.01 6.45
C THR A 348 2.52 21.10 5.64
N ARG A 349 1.96 20.01 5.05
CA ARG A 349 2.67 18.91 4.37
C ARG A 349 2.22 18.66 2.94
N ALA A 350 1.04 19.16 2.55
CA ALA A 350 0.47 18.96 1.22
C ALA A 350 -0.52 20.07 0.88
N ILE A 351 -0.88 20.20 -0.40
CA ILE A 351 -2.10 20.91 -0.80
C ILE A 351 -3.20 19.88 -0.93
N LEU A 352 -4.23 20.01 -0.09
CA LEU A 352 -5.43 19.17 -0.13
C LEU A 352 -6.50 19.90 -0.93
N VAL A 353 -7.10 19.20 -1.91
CA VAL A 353 -8.05 19.79 -2.86
C VAL A 353 -9.32 18.96 -2.98
N ASP A 354 -10.41 19.60 -3.32
CA ASP A 354 -11.66 18.92 -3.64
C ASP A 354 -11.50 17.93 -4.80
N LEU A 355 -12.46 17.00 -4.94
CA LEU A 355 -12.52 16.00 -6.00
C LEU A 355 -12.87 16.66 -7.37
N SER A 356 -12.21 17.76 -7.73
CA SER A 356 -12.40 18.45 -9.02
C SER A 356 -11.09 18.58 -9.80
N PRO A 357 -11.15 18.44 -11.14
CA PRO A 357 -10.00 18.68 -12.01
C PRO A 357 -9.45 20.10 -11.87
N GLU A 358 -10.31 21.10 -11.75
CA GLU A 358 -9.98 22.52 -11.68
C GLU A 358 -9.18 22.84 -10.41
N ALA A 359 -9.66 22.38 -9.24
CA ALA A 359 -8.97 22.56 -7.96
C ALA A 359 -7.58 21.89 -7.98
N MET A 360 -7.52 20.69 -8.55
CA MET A 360 -6.27 19.95 -8.69
C MET A 360 -5.29 20.64 -9.64
N GLY A 361 -5.75 21.09 -10.79
CA GLY A 361 -4.95 21.85 -11.76
C GLY A 361 -4.38 23.13 -11.15
N SER A 362 -5.22 23.93 -10.50
CA SER A 362 -4.81 25.18 -9.85
C SER A 362 -3.74 24.95 -8.76
N ALA A 363 -3.88 23.87 -7.97
CA ALA A 363 -2.89 23.52 -6.96
C ALA A 363 -1.54 23.10 -7.57
N ILE A 364 -1.57 22.33 -8.66
CA ILE A 364 -0.36 21.95 -9.40
C ILE A 364 0.33 23.18 -9.99
N VAL A 365 -0.41 24.04 -10.68
CA VAL A 365 0.11 25.31 -11.25
C VAL A 365 0.77 26.16 -10.18
N ARG A 366 0.12 26.33 -9.03
CA ARG A 366 0.68 27.06 -7.89
C ARG A 366 2.04 26.52 -7.46
N LEU A 367 2.19 25.19 -7.34
CA LEU A 367 3.45 24.58 -6.91
C LEU A 367 4.54 24.62 -7.99
N LEU A 368 4.17 24.53 -9.27
CA LEU A 368 5.12 24.69 -10.39
C LEU A 368 5.65 26.12 -10.49
N ARG A 369 4.82 27.14 -10.20
CA ARG A 369 5.21 28.56 -10.19
C ARG A 369 5.95 28.99 -8.92
N ASP A 370 5.54 28.47 -7.74
CA ASP A 370 6.19 28.75 -6.45
C ASP A 370 6.94 27.52 -5.92
N ARG A 371 8.11 27.28 -6.49
CA ARG A 371 8.98 26.16 -6.08
C ARG A 371 9.43 26.28 -4.61
N ALA A 372 9.50 27.49 -4.06
CA ALA A 372 9.90 27.71 -2.67
C ALA A 372 8.81 27.24 -1.69
N ALA A 373 7.54 27.55 -1.98
CA ALA A 373 6.41 27.00 -1.22
C ALA A 373 6.34 25.48 -1.34
N GLY A 374 6.53 24.96 -2.56
CA GLY A 374 6.59 23.50 -2.79
C GLY A 374 7.68 22.83 -1.94
N LYS A 375 8.88 23.40 -1.94
CA LYS A 375 10.00 22.88 -1.12
C LYS A 375 9.67 22.87 0.37
N ARG A 376 9.06 23.93 0.91
CA ARG A 376 8.66 23.97 2.34
C ARG A 376 7.69 22.84 2.68
N LEU A 377 6.66 22.59 1.86
CA LEU A 377 5.70 21.51 2.06
C LEU A 377 6.38 20.14 1.99
N GLY A 378 7.23 19.92 0.99
CA GLY A 378 7.98 18.67 0.83
C GLY A 378 8.93 18.39 1.99
N ASP A 379 9.68 19.38 2.46
CA ASP A 379 10.58 19.26 3.61
C ASP A 379 9.80 18.95 4.90
N SER A 380 8.65 19.59 5.11
CA SER A 380 7.75 19.31 6.23
C SER A 380 7.20 17.86 6.18
N ALA A 381 6.73 17.42 5.00
CA ALA A 381 6.27 16.05 4.80
C ALA A 381 7.38 15.02 5.09
N ARG A 382 8.60 15.26 4.59
CA ARG A 382 9.78 14.42 4.84
C ARG A 382 10.15 14.39 6.32
N SER A 383 10.15 15.53 7.00
CA SER A 383 10.45 15.61 8.43
C SER A 383 9.46 14.79 9.24
N TYR A 384 8.17 14.91 8.95
CA TYR A 384 7.13 14.12 9.59
C TYR A 384 7.31 12.62 9.32
N ALA A 385 7.54 12.24 8.06
CA ALA A 385 7.78 10.85 7.69
C ALA A 385 9.00 10.26 8.41
N GLY A 386 10.09 11.01 8.51
CA GLY A 386 11.30 10.58 9.21
C GLY A 386 11.08 10.34 10.71
N LYS A 387 10.23 11.13 11.34
CA LYS A 387 9.92 11.02 12.78
C LYS A 387 8.90 9.94 13.11
N HIS A 388 7.87 9.78 12.26
CA HIS A 388 6.69 8.97 12.59
C HIS A 388 6.51 7.74 11.69
N LEU A 389 7.10 7.74 10.49
CA LEU A 389 6.91 6.70 9.47
C LEU A 389 8.23 5.99 9.14
N GLY A 390 9.20 6.02 10.06
CA GLY A 390 10.48 5.33 9.91
C GLY A 390 10.36 3.82 10.14
N TRP A 391 11.29 3.03 9.57
CA TRP A 391 11.31 1.58 9.75
C TRP A 391 11.34 1.15 11.22
N LYS A 392 12.14 1.84 12.05
CA LYS A 392 12.21 1.55 13.49
C LYS A 392 10.84 1.69 14.17
N SER A 393 10.16 2.81 13.93
CA SER A 393 8.82 3.06 14.49
C SER A 393 7.81 2.00 14.03
N PHE A 394 7.86 1.62 12.76
CA PHE A 394 7.02 0.55 12.20
C PHE A 394 7.32 -0.80 12.86
N ALA A 395 8.60 -1.19 12.93
CA ALA A 395 8.99 -2.47 13.54
C ALA A 395 8.68 -2.52 15.05
N ASP A 396 8.81 -1.40 15.77
CA ASP A 396 8.37 -1.30 17.17
C ASP A 396 6.86 -1.48 17.29
N GLY A 397 6.08 -0.87 16.41
CA GLY A 397 4.63 -1.05 16.32
C GLY A 397 4.21 -2.51 16.05
N ILE A 398 4.97 -3.27 15.25
CA ILE A 398 4.75 -4.72 15.07
C ILE A 398 4.96 -5.48 16.36
N ALA A 399 6.01 -5.15 17.15
CA ALA A 399 6.24 -5.80 18.43
C ALA A 399 5.09 -5.57 19.41
N ASP A 400 4.59 -4.33 19.49
CA ASP A 400 3.45 -3.97 20.34
C ASP A 400 2.16 -4.66 19.84
N LEU A 401 1.99 -4.75 18.52
CA LEU A 401 0.87 -5.47 17.92
C LEU A 401 0.88 -6.95 18.31
N TYR A 402 2.05 -7.58 18.30
CA TYR A 402 2.21 -9.01 18.58
C TYR A 402 2.25 -9.34 20.08
N ALA A 403 2.31 -8.35 20.96
CA ALA A 403 2.23 -8.54 22.41
C ALA A 403 0.78 -8.84 22.87
N LEU A 404 0.10 -9.82 22.26
CA LEU A 404 -1.22 -10.29 22.68
C LEU A 404 -1.12 -11.03 24.02
N GLY A 405 -1.89 -10.56 25.02
CA GLY A 405 -2.06 -11.29 26.28
C GLY A 405 -0.89 -11.17 27.29
N ARG A 406 0.08 -10.30 27.05
CA ARG A 406 1.07 -9.91 28.06
C ARG A 406 0.55 -8.72 28.89
N LYS A 407 -0.32 -8.99 29.85
CA LYS A 407 -0.61 -8.11 31.00
C LYS A 407 0.03 -8.70 32.23
#